data_e2f9f0a7ac23aadaae8afc9362bdd45f
#
_entry.id   e2f9f0a7ac23aadaae8afc9362bdd45f
#
_cell.length_a   1.000
_cell.length_b   1.000
_cell.length_c   1.000
_cell.angle_alpha   90.00
_cell.angle_beta   90.00
_cell.angle_gamma   90.00
#
_symmetry.space_group_name_H-M   'P 1'
#
loop_
_entity.id
_entity.type
_entity.pdbx_description
1 polymer ?
#
loop_
_entity_poly.entity_id
_entity_poly.type
_entity_poly.pdbx_seq_one_letter_code
_entity_poly.pdbx_strand_id
1 'polypeptide(L)'
;MRREEVYREIEQMMGLVPTMFKALPDSSIEEEWQLFKKVQVEETAIPNKYRELIGVAVAAIMKCRYCSYYHTEIAKLHGATDAEIEDAIHFAKSSAGWSTYINGLQMDFELFKAEIDESCEHIRHAQMMEAHEF
;
A
#
# COMPACT_ATOMS: atom_id res chain seq x y z
N MET A 1 -7.30 23.37 15.86
CA MET A 1 -5.92 23.23 16.34
C MET A 1 -5.03 24.20 15.58
N ARG A 2 -4.18 24.92 16.27
CA ARG A 2 -3.26 25.86 15.63
C ARG A 2 -2.05 25.12 15.06
N ARG A 3 -1.37 25.74 14.11
CA ARG A 3 -0.16 25.17 13.48
C ARG A 3 0.88 24.72 14.50
N GLU A 4 1.12 25.50 15.55
CA GLU A 4 2.10 25.18 16.58
C GLU A 4 1.72 23.93 17.38
N GLU A 5 0.44 23.71 17.61
CA GLU A 5 -0.07 22.52 18.30
C GLU A 5 0.10 21.28 17.41
N VAL A 6 -0.18 21.41 16.11
CA VAL A 6 0.06 20.36 15.12
C VAL A 6 1.55 20.01 15.07
N TYR A 7 2.41 21.01 15.02
CA TYR A 7 3.87 20.81 15.00
C TYR A 7 4.36 20.08 16.24
N ARG A 8 3.84 20.42 17.41
CA ARG A 8 4.22 19.74 18.65
C ARG A 8 3.84 18.25 18.62
N GLU A 9 2.65 17.96 18.14
CA GLU A 9 2.17 16.59 18.01
C GLU A 9 3.02 15.78 17.01
N ILE A 10 3.35 16.37 15.86
CA ILE A 10 4.21 15.73 14.86
C ILE A 10 5.61 15.50 15.43
N GLU A 11 6.18 16.50 16.09
CA GLU A 11 7.51 16.39 16.68
C GLU A 11 7.57 15.30 17.76
N GLN A 12 6.54 15.18 18.59
CA GLN A 12 6.47 14.10 19.58
C GLN A 12 6.46 12.73 18.91
N MET A 13 5.77 12.58 17.80
CA MET A 13 5.65 11.31 17.09
C MET A 13 6.88 10.99 16.25
N MET A 14 7.44 11.97 15.56
CA MET A 14 8.47 11.77 14.53
C MET A 14 9.86 12.25 14.92
N GLY A 15 10.00 12.98 16.03
CA GLY A 15 11.27 13.55 16.48
C GLY A 15 11.63 14.87 15.83
N LEU A 16 10.94 15.26 14.78
CA LEU A 16 11.06 16.55 14.08
C LEU A 16 9.76 16.79 13.31
N VAL A 17 9.62 17.98 12.75
CA VAL A 17 8.51 18.27 11.84
C VAL A 17 9.05 18.20 10.41
N PRO A 18 8.73 17.13 9.66
CA PRO A 18 9.16 17.05 8.26
C PRO A 18 8.66 18.21 7.42
N THR A 19 9.48 18.63 6.46
CA THR A 19 9.16 19.78 5.59
C THR A 19 7.83 19.60 4.85
N MET A 20 7.47 18.37 4.50
CA MET A 20 6.20 18.12 3.81
C MET A 20 4.98 18.60 4.61
N PHE A 21 5.04 18.52 5.96
CA PHE A 21 3.96 19.05 6.80
C PHE A 21 4.02 20.57 6.92
N LYS A 22 5.23 21.13 6.95
CA LYS A 22 5.41 22.60 6.99
C LYS A 22 4.88 23.27 5.73
N ALA A 23 4.88 22.55 4.62
CA ALA A 23 4.39 23.06 3.34
C ALA A 23 2.86 23.13 3.25
N LEU A 24 2.14 22.50 4.18
CA LEU A 24 0.68 22.52 4.19
C LEU A 24 0.17 23.91 4.58
N PRO A 25 -0.91 24.39 3.93
CA PRO A 25 -1.48 25.70 4.29
C PRO A 25 -2.17 25.65 5.65
N ASP A 26 -2.20 26.80 6.33
CA ASP A 26 -2.85 26.94 7.65
C ASP A 26 -4.31 26.52 7.63
N SER A 27 -4.98 26.73 6.49
CA SER A 27 -6.41 26.41 6.34
C SER A 27 -6.74 24.91 6.37
N SER A 28 -5.74 24.03 6.19
CA SER A 28 -5.99 22.60 6.09
C SER A 28 -5.00 21.73 6.87
N ILE A 29 -3.99 22.32 7.50
CA ILE A 29 -2.92 21.55 8.15
C ILE A 29 -3.46 20.61 9.24
N GLU A 30 -4.44 21.04 10.01
CA GLU A 30 -5.02 20.23 11.07
C GLU A 30 -5.71 19.00 10.49
N GLU A 31 -6.58 19.20 9.51
CA GLU A 31 -7.35 18.13 8.86
C GLU A 31 -6.43 17.17 8.13
N GLU A 32 -5.41 17.68 7.44
CA GLU A 32 -4.43 16.85 6.73
C GLU A 32 -3.63 15.99 7.71
N TRP A 33 -3.22 16.56 8.83
CA TRP A 33 -2.48 15.82 9.86
C TRP A 33 -3.35 14.73 10.49
N GLN A 34 -4.61 15.05 10.83
CA GLN A 34 -5.53 14.06 11.39
C GLN A 34 -5.78 12.92 10.42
N LEU A 35 -5.98 13.24 9.15
CA LEU A 35 -6.18 12.24 8.10
C LEU A 35 -4.92 11.38 7.92
N PHE A 36 -3.74 11.99 7.91
CA PHE A 36 -2.46 11.27 7.79
C PHE A 36 -2.31 10.25 8.91
N LYS A 37 -2.59 10.65 10.16
CA LYS A 37 -2.52 9.72 11.28
C LYS A 37 -3.46 8.53 11.10
N LYS A 38 -4.69 8.78 10.72
CA LYS A 38 -5.71 7.73 10.55
C LYS A 38 -5.36 6.76 9.42
N VAL A 39 -4.87 7.30 8.31
CA VAL A 39 -4.68 6.49 7.09
C VAL A 39 -3.28 5.90 7.03
N GLN A 40 -2.26 6.64 7.45
CA GLN A 40 -0.87 6.24 7.29
C GLN A 40 -0.23 5.64 8.54
N VAL A 41 -0.73 5.96 9.73
CA VAL A 41 -0.02 5.63 10.98
C VAL A 41 -0.79 4.64 11.86
N GLU A 42 -2.06 4.89 12.13
CA GLU A 42 -2.87 4.07 13.03
C GLU A 42 -3.12 2.68 12.44
N GLU A 43 -3.13 1.66 13.29
CA GLU A 43 -3.51 0.33 12.86
C GLU A 43 -5.00 0.29 12.52
N THR A 44 -5.31 -0.37 11.40
CA THR A 44 -6.66 -0.56 10.90
C THR A 44 -6.88 -2.04 10.57
N ALA A 45 -7.79 -2.35 9.64
CA ALA A 45 -8.09 -3.74 9.27
C ALA A 45 -6.88 -4.49 8.72
N ILE A 46 -5.92 -3.78 8.10
CA ILE A 46 -4.68 -4.39 7.59
C ILE A 46 -3.54 -3.98 8.52
N PRO A 47 -2.79 -4.93 9.10
CA PRO A 47 -1.64 -4.61 9.96
C PRO A 47 -0.63 -3.71 9.24
N ASN A 48 0.01 -2.82 10.01
CA ASN A 48 0.89 -1.78 9.46
C ASN A 48 2.03 -2.32 8.61
N LYS A 49 2.62 -3.45 8.96
CA LYS A 49 3.65 -4.09 8.14
C LYS A 49 3.17 -4.30 6.70
N TYR A 50 1.98 -4.85 6.55
CA TYR A 50 1.41 -5.13 5.22
C TYR A 50 0.93 -3.87 4.52
N ARG A 51 0.42 -2.90 5.27
CA ARG A 51 0.05 -1.60 4.69
C ARG A 51 1.25 -0.89 4.11
N GLU A 52 2.39 -0.93 4.81
CA GLU A 52 3.62 -0.33 4.31
C GLU A 52 4.19 -1.09 3.11
N LEU A 53 4.04 -2.41 3.07
CA LEU A 53 4.41 -3.19 1.88
C LEU A 53 3.51 -2.85 0.68
N ILE A 54 2.22 -2.59 0.92
CA ILE A 54 1.31 -2.05 -0.10
C ILE A 54 1.83 -0.68 -0.57
N GLY A 55 2.25 0.17 0.37
CA GLY A 55 2.83 1.48 0.05
C GLY A 55 4.08 1.38 -0.82
N VAL A 56 4.95 0.41 -0.53
CA VAL A 56 6.15 0.13 -1.34
C VAL A 56 5.74 -0.24 -2.77
N ALA A 57 4.76 -1.12 -2.93
CA ALA A 57 4.27 -1.53 -4.25
C ALA A 57 3.64 -0.36 -5.02
N VAL A 58 2.80 0.43 -4.34
CA VAL A 58 2.17 1.63 -4.93
C VAL A 58 3.23 2.63 -5.37
N ALA A 59 4.22 2.90 -4.51
CA ALA A 59 5.30 3.82 -4.81
C ALA A 59 6.11 3.38 -6.04
N ALA A 60 6.36 2.09 -6.17
CA ALA A 60 7.08 1.53 -7.32
C ALA A 60 6.31 1.78 -8.62
N ILE A 61 5.01 1.52 -8.63
CA ILE A 61 4.14 1.74 -9.78
C ILE A 61 4.06 3.23 -10.14
N MET A 62 3.94 4.09 -9.13
CA MET A 62 3.88 5.54 -9.31
C MET A 62 5.23 6.14 -9.68
N LYS A 63 6.33 5.39 -9.54
CA LYS A 63 7.69 5.87 -9.75
C LYS A 63 8.01 7.07 -8.86
N CYS A 64 7.53 7.03 -7.63
CA CYS A 64 7.69 8.09 -6.64
C CYS A 64 8.91 7.78 -5.75
N ARG A 65 9.99 8.53 -5.92
CA ARG A 65 11.22 8.33 -5.13
C ARG A 65 11.00 8.63 -3.64
N TYR A 66 10.17 9.62 -3.34
CA TYR A 66 9.86 10.00 -1.96
C TYR A 66 9.03 8.93 -1.27
N CYS A 67 8.01 8.46 -1.93
CA CYS A 67 7.11 7.43 -1.41
C CYS A 67 7.85 6.11 -1.23
N SER A 68 8.72 5.74 -2.18
CA SER A 68 9.52 4.52 -2.10
C SER A 68 10.43 4.53 -0.87
N TYR A 69 11.12 5.65 -0.64
CA TYR A 69 12.00 5.77 0.52
C TYR A 69 11.19 5.73 1.82
N TYR A 70 10.13 6.51 1.90
CA TYR A 70 9.29 6.58 3.10
C TYR A 70 8.72 5.22 3.47
N HIS A 71 8.02 4.58 2.54
CA HIS A 71 7.36 3.30 2.83
C HIS A 71 8.35 2.18 3.10
N THR A 72 9.51 2.16 2.43
CA THR A 72 10.55 1.18 2.69
C THR A 72 11.07 1.31 4.12
N GLU A 73 11.38 2.52 4.57
CA GLU A 73 11.90 2.73 5.91
C GLU A 73 10.86 2.45 6.99
N ILE A 74 9.62 2.87 6.78
CA ILE A 74 8.53 2.61 7.73
C ILE A 74 8.17 1.11 7.75
N ALA A 75 8.21 0.44 6.60
CA ALA A 75 7.99 -1.02 6.56
C ALA A 75 9.01 -1.76 7.44
N LYS A 76 10.27 -1.35 7.39
CA LYS A 76 11.33 -1.93 8.24
C LYS A 76 11.03 -1.71 9.73
N LEU A 77 10.54 -0.53 10.11
CA LEU A 77 10.15 -0.24 11.48
C LEU A 77 9.01 -1.17 11.95
N HIS A 78 8.16 -1.62 11.06
CA HIS A 78 7.09 -2.57 11.35
C HIS A 78 7.50 -4.03 11.13
N GLY A 79 8.79 -4.29 11.00
CA GLY A 79 9.32 -5.65 10.96
C GLY A 79 9.37 -6.29 9.59
N ALA A 80 9.17 -5.54 8.51
CA ALA A 80 9.33 -6.08 7.16
C ALA A 80 10.80 -6.42 6.91
N THR A 81 11.03 -7.59 6.34
CA THR A 81 12.39 -8.03 5.95
C THR A 81 12.72 -7.46 4.57
N ASP A 82 14.02 -7.44 4.25
CA ASP A 82 14.48 -7.04 2.92
C ASP A 82 13.87 -7.92 1.83
N ALA A 83 13.72 -9.22 2.11
CA ALA A 83 13.10 -10.16 1.18
C ALA A 83 11.62 -9.83 0.94
N GLU A 84 10.89 -9.44 1.99
CA GLU A 84 9.48 -9.05 1.86
C GLU A 84 9.33 -7.77 1.05
N ILE A 85 10.22 -6.79 1.27
CA ILE A 85 10.21 -5.53 0.51
C ILE A 85 10.50 -5.80 -0.97
N GLU A 86 11.53 -6.60 -1.25
CA GLU A 86 11.88 -7.00 -2.62
C GLU A 86 10.72 -7.72 -3.31
N ASP A 87 10.06 -8.63 -2.59
CA ASP A 87 8.92 -9.38 -3.12
C ASP A 87 7.74 -8.47 -3.45
N ALA A 88 7.46 -7.47 -2.60
CA ALA A 88 6.40 -6.49 -2.87
C ALA A 88 6.68 -5.72 -4.16
N ILE A 89 7.92 -5.32 -4.39
CA ILE A 89 8.34 -4.60 -5.60
C ILE A 89 8.23 -5.52 -6.82
N HIS A 90 8.68 -6.76 -6.70
CA HIS A 90 8.62 -7.74 -7.79
C HIS A 90 7.17 -8.09 -8.15
N PHE A 91 6.33 -8.24 -7.15
CA PHE A 91 4.89 -8.46 -7.35
C PHE A 91 4.24 -7.27 -8.09
N ALA A 92 4.61 -6.04 -7.72
CA ALA A 92 4.13 -4.85 -8.40
C ALA A 92 4.55 -4.84 -9.88
N LYS A 93 5.80 -5.18 -10.16
CA LYS A 93 6.31 -5.31 -11.54
C LYS A 93 5.51 -6.33 -12.33
N SER A 94 5.27 -7.51 -11.76
CA SER A 94 4.50 -8.56 -12.41
C SER A 94 3.08 -8.11 -12.72
N SER A 95 2.40 -7.51 -11.74
CA SER A 95 1.03 -7.03 -11.91
C SER A 95 0.93 -5.94 -12.96
N ALA A 96 1.87 -4.99 -12.96
CA ALA A 96 1.92 -3.92 -13.96
C ALA A 96 2.20 -4.47 -15.36
N GLY A 97 3.07 -5.47 -15.46
CA GLY A 97 3.38 -6.15 -16.72
C GLY A 97 2.17 -6.83 -17.31
N TRP A 98 1.41 -7.56 -16.49
CA TRP A 98 0.17 -8.19 -16.93
C TRP A 98 -0.85 -7.17 -17.40
N SER A 99 -1.00 -6.08 -16.66
CA SER A 99 -1.90 -4.98 -17.05
C SER A 99 -1.53 -4.43 -18.43
N THR A 100 -0.24 -4.17 -18.65
CA THR A 100 0.25 -3.67 -19.93
C THR A 100 -0.08 -4.66 -21.06
N TYR A 101 0.16 -5.93 -20.84
CA TYR A 101 -0.03 -6.99 -21.84
C TYR A 101 -1.51 -7.15 -22.20
N ILE A 102 -2.37 -7.30 -21.19
CA ILE A 102 -3.79 -7.52 -21.40
C ILE A 102 -4.45 -6.32 -22.08
N ASN A 103 -4.11 -5.11 -21.62
CA ASN A 103 -4.65 -3.89 -22.22
C ASN A 103 -4.09 -3.65 -23.64
N GLY A 104 -2.81 -3.92 -23.86
CA GLY A 104 -2.21 -3.81 -25.19
C GLY A 104 -2.84 -4.73 -26.22
N LEU A 105 -3.24 -5.93 -25.80
CA LEU A 105 -3.95 -6.89 -26.62
C LEU A 105 -5.43 -6.57 -26.81
N GLN A 106 -5.96 -5.61 -26.04
CA GLN A 106 -7.38 -5.23 -26.07
C GLN A 106 -8.31 -6.45 -25.85
N MET A 107 -7.97 -7.27 -24.86
CA MET A 107 -8.77 -8.45 -24.54
C MET A 107 -10.21 -8.06 -24.19
N ASP A 108 -11.16 -8.91 -24.57
CA ASP A 108 -12.56 -8.74 -24.21
C ASP A 108 -12.72 -8.84 -22.68
N PHE A 109 -13.21 -7.78 -22.07
CA PHE A 109 -13.33 -7.71 -20.62
C PHE A 109 -14.36 -8.69 -20.06
N GLU A 110 -15.50 -8.85 -20.75
CA GLU A 110 -16.55 -9.76 -20.29
C GLU A 110 -16.09 -11.22 -20.34
N LEU A 111 -15.36 -11.58 -21.39
CA LEU A 111 -14.75 -12.92 -21.48
C LEU A 111 -13.69 -13.10 -20.39
N PHE A 112 -12.81 -12.11 -20.19
CA PHE A 112 -11.80 -12.17 -19.14
C PHE A 112 -12.45 -12.38 -17.76
N LYS A 113 -13.50 -11.62 -17.47
CA LYS A 113 -14.23 -11.72 -16.21
C LYS A 113 -14.83 -13.11 -16.02
N ALA A 114 -15.48 -13.65 -17.04
CA ALA A 114 -16.07 -14.99 -16.99
C ALA A 114 -15.03 -16.07 -16.73
N GLU A 115 -13.87 -15.97 -17.38
CA GLU A 115 -12.78 -16.92 -17.20
C GLU A 115 -12.17 -16.85 -15.79
N ILE A 116 -12.02 -15.65 -15.23
CA ILE A 116 -11.55 -15.49 -13.85
C ILE A 116 -12.55 -16.09 -12.85
N ASP A 117 -13.85 -15.82 -13.06
CA ASP A 117 -14.90 -16.39 -12.20
C ASP A 117 -14.88 -17.92 -12.23
N GLU A 118 -14.74 -18.51 -13.42
CA GLU A 118 -14.61 -19.95 -13.58
C GLU A 118 -13.36 -20.51 -12.90
N SER A 119 -12.23 -19.82 -13.05
CA SER A 119 -10.97 -20.21 -12.39
C SER A 119 -11.12 -20.19 -10.86
N CYS A 120 -11.74 -19.14 -10.32
CA CYS A 120 -11.97 -19.02 -8.88
C CYS A 120 -12.89 -20.13 -8.35
N GLU A 121 -13.92 -20.49 -9.10
CA GLU A 121 -14.80 -21.62 -8.77
C GLU A 121 -14.02 -22.93 -8.72
N HIS A 122 -13.22 -23.18 -9.74
CA HIS A 122 -12.38 -24.39 -9.83
C HIS A 122 -11.40 -24.46 -8.66
N ILE A 123 -10.72 -23.36 -8.34
CA ILE A 123 -9.75 -23.31 -7.25
C ILE A 123 -10.44 -23.56 -5.90
N ARG A 124 -11.59 -22.94 -5.66
CA ARG A 124 -12.38 -23.17 -4.42
C ARG A 124 -12.77 -24.62 -4.27
N HIS A 125 -13.22 -25.26 -5.36
CA HIS A 125 -13.60 -26.67 -5.35
C HIS A 125 -12.40 -27.56 -5.02
N ALA A 126 -11.24 -27.30 -5.63
CA ALA A 126 -10.00 -28.04 -5.37
C ALA A 126 -9.57 -27.90 -3.90
N GLN A 127 -9.65 -26.68 -3.33
CA GLN A 127 -9.32 -26.44 -1.93
C GLN A 127 -10.26 -27.20 -0.98
N MET A 128 -11.53 -27.24 -1.29
CA MET A 128 -12.51 -28.02 -0.51
C MET A 128 -12.23 -29.51 -0.56
N MET A 129 -11.85 -30.02 -1.70
CA MET A 129 -11.50 -31.43 -1.85
C MET A 129 -10.25 -31.80 -1.04
N GLU A 130 -9.21 -30.94 -1.08
CA GLU A 130 -8.01 -31.14 -0.27
C GLU A 130 -8.31 -31.13 1.23
N ALA A 131 -9.21 -30.22 1.68
CA ALA A 131 -9.61 -30.10 3.07
C ALA A 131 -10.34 -31.35 3.55
N HIS A 132 -10.98 -32.14 2.67
CA HIS A 132 -11.69 -33.38 3.01
C HIS A 132 -10.80 -34.62 2.99
N GLU A 133 -9.58 -34.54 2.45
CA GLU A 133 -8.64 -35.66 2.43
C GLU A 133 -7.85 -35.82 3.75
N PHE A 134 -7.95 -34.83 4.62
CA PHE A 134 -7.34 -34.82 5.95
C PHE A 134 -8.41 -34.77 7.03
#